data_79089ebaaf64f54e31f191c0198481e8
#
_entry.id   79089ebaaf64f54e31f191c0198481e8
#
_cell.length_a   1.000
_cell.length_b   1.000
_cell.length_c   1.000
_cell.angle_alpha   90.00
_cell.angle_beta   90.00
_cell.angle_gamma   90.00
#
_symmetry.space_group_name_H-M   'P 1'
#
loop_
_entity.id
_entity.type
_entity.pdbx_description
1 polymer ?
#
loop_
_entity_poly.entity_id
_entity_poly.type
_entity_poly.pdbx_seq_one_letter_code
_entity_poly.pdbx_strand_id
1 'polypeptide(L)'
;MGVAIETTVVETPSAKGSFGFRFMAPLCLGSMLNPVNSTMISTALVAIARDFQATVAETGLLIGGLYITSAIAQPTMGRLADRLGARRVFLAGLYLVALAGVAGTFAPSLRALIWVRVLLGVGTSAAYPTAMRILRNRAAQTGSVEPRMALGILSMCALSTVAIGAALGGILTGLGGWRMVFTVNLPLALLGILLVFLWIPEDEAKPAGLRKLAQGVDVLGIVLFAGLLLTGMFFLMSLGHPNWPMLAVSVLLGFVLTRHSLRTKQPFLNIRMLGSNIPLSVTYLRYGATNLMMYCMLYGFSQWLQSGPGYSSTKAGLITLPMSALAALSALAGGRMKSIRNPLIFGTLGFLFAAGCIVLITSGTAASLLVLLVLPFGLPQGICSNANQAAVYVQAPHEEVGTAAGLLRTSQYVGAIVASSLLGLLFGKHPTDHGMHTLAWVMVVLSAALVIATVADRTLPCEALPREAPQPAVGAST
;
A
#
# COMPACT_ATOMS: atom_id res chain seq x y z
N MET A 1 30.20 -14.74 61.76
CA MET A 1 30.80 -15.09 60.45
C MET A 1 29.69 -14.82 59.40
N GLY A 2 29.67 -13.57 58.93
CA GLY A 2 28.62 -13.09 57.99
C GLY A 2 29.11 -13.27 56.57
N VAL A 3 28.38 -14.02 55.77
CA VAL A 3 28.60 -14.17 54.31
C VAL A 3 27.92 -13.01 53.64
N ALA A 4 28.68 -12.07 53.08
CA ALA A 4 28.17 -11.03 52.22
C ALA A 4 27.84 -11.64 50.84
N ILE A 5 26.57 -11.65 50.47
CA ILE A 5 26.15 -11.99 49.13
C ILE A 5 26.35 -10.75 48.29
N GLU A 6 27.41 -10.74 47.46
CA GLU A 6 27.62 -9.78 46.40
C GLU A 6 26.55 -10.01 45.30
N THR A 7 25.55 -9.19 45.31
CA THR A 7 24.58 -9.08 44.17
C THR A 7 25.28 -8.37 43.01
N THR A 8 25.84 -9.15 42.09
CA THR A 8 26.25 -8.65 40.77
C THR A 8 25.03 -8.14 40.06
N VAL A 9 24.84 -6.84 40.02
CA VAL A 9 23.90 -6.16 39.16
C VAL A 9 24.36 -6.36 37.73
N VAL A 10 23.75 -7.32 37.03
CA VAL A 10 23.90 -7.44 35.58
C VAL A 10 23.29 -6.21 34.98
N GLU A 11 24.08 -5.24 34.57
CA GLU A 11 23.65 -4.08 33.79
C GLU A 11 22.97 -4.59 32.52
N THR A 12 21.66 -4.52 32.48
CA THR A 12 20.91 -4.73 31.23
C THR A 12 21.35 -3.68 30.22
N PRO A 13 21.81 -4.06 29.01
CA PRO A 13 22.24 -3.12 27.99
C PRO A 13 21.11 -2.12 27.71
N SER A 14 21.43 -0.85 27.84
CA SER A 14 20.50 0.28 27.62
C SER A 14 19.75 0.09 26.28
N ALA A 15 18.44 -0.04 26.30
CA ALA A 15 17.55 -0.22 25.15
C ALA A 15 17.64 0.92 24.09
N LYS A 16 18.30 2.02 24.41
CA LYS A 16 18.51 3.17 23.51
C LYS A 16 19.43 2.92 22.32
N GLY A 17 20.24 1.85 22.31
CA GLY A 17 21.20 1.54 21.22
C GLY A 17 20.73 0.47 20.22
N SER A 18 19.68 -0.30 20.53
CA SER A 18 19.32 -1.48 19.74
C SER A 18 18.69 -1.17 18.37
N PHE A 19 17.98 -0.04 18.23
CA PHE A 19 17.29 0.41 17.01
C PHE A 19 17.80 1.79 16.57
N GLY A 20 19.10 2.01 16.56
CA GLY A 20 19.73 3.27 16.17
C GLY A 20 19.53 3.60 14.68
N PHE A 21 19.86 4.87 14.30
CA PHE A 21 19.71 5.37 12.94
C PHE A 21 20.33 4.43 11.88
N ARG A 22 21.54 3.93 12.10
CA ARG A 22 22.24 3.02 11.16
C ARG A 22 21.45 1.75 10.88
N PHE A 23 20.76 1.20 11.86
CA PHE A 23 19.93 0.02 11.68
C PHE A 23 18.59 0.34 10.98
N MET A 24 17.98 1.46 11.33
CA MET A 24 16.66 1.85 10.81
C MET A 24 16.71 2.42 9.39
N ALA A 25 17.77 3.15 9.01
CA ALA A 25 17.84 3.86 7.74
C ALA A 25 17.63 2.95 6.50
N PRO A 26 18.33 1.79 6.35
CA PRO A 26 18.08 0.89 5.21
C PRO A 26 16.65 0.32 5.19
N LEU A 27 16.08 0.03 6.36
CA LEU A 27 14.72 -0.51 6.47
C LEU A 27 13.66 0.55 6.08
N CYS A 28 13.86 1.79 6.52
CA CYS A 28 13.02 2.92 6.14
C CYS A 28 13.11 3.17 4.64
N LEU A 29 14.33 3.27 4.08
CA LEU A 29 14.52 3.48 2.64
C LEU A 29 13.83 2.39 1.81
N GLY A 30 14.02 1.12 2.16
CA GLY A 30 13.34 0.02 1.48
C GLY A 30 11.82 0.11 1.56
N SER A 31 11.28 0.42 2.74
CA SER A 31 9.83 0.53 2.96
C SER A 31 9.18 1.70 2.21
N MET A 32 9.96 2.73 1.85
CA MET A 32 9.52 3.87 1.05
C MET A 32 9.42 3.54 -0.44
N LEU A 33 10.14 2.54 -0.96
CA LEU A 33 10.23 2.27 -2.40
C LEU A 33 8.89 1.93 -3.04
N ASN A 34 8.05 1.12 -2.40
CA ASN A 34 6.73 0.78 -2.95
C ASN A 34 5.79 1.98 -2.97
N PRO A 35 5.57 2.72 -1.86
CA PRO A 35 4.73 3.91 -1.86
C PRO A 35 5.21 4.99 -2.84
N VAL A 36 6.51 5.27 -2.91
CA VAL A 36 7.04 6.31 -3.80
C VAL A 36 6.82 5.94 -5.28
N ASN A 37 7.09 4.70 -5.67
CA ASN A 37 6.86 4.23 -7.03
C ASN A 37 5.37 4.19 -7.41
N SER A 38 4.49 3.98 -6.43
CA SER A 38 3.05 4.01 -6.63
C SER A 38 2.54 5.42 -6.92
N THR A 39 3.08 6.42 -6.26
CA THR A 39 2.58 7.80 -6.32
C THR A 39 3.30 8.66 -7.36
N MET A 40 4.60 8.48 -7.56
CA MET A 40 5.36 9.22 -8.61
C MET A 40 4.79 9.01 -10.01
N ILE A 41 4.31 7.80 -10.32
CA ILE A 41 3.78 7.51 -11.65
C ILE A 41 2.58 8.36 -12.03
N SER A 42 1.79 8.85 -11.05
CA SER A 42 0.55 9.60 -11.29
C SER A 42 0.75 10.82 -12.19
N THR A 43 1.86 11.52 -12.02
CA THR A 43 2.19 12.73 -12.79
C THR A 43 2.92 12.42 -14.11
N ALA A 44 3.42 11.20 -14.28
CA ALA A 44 4.10 10.76 -15.51
C ALA A 44 3.16 10.11 -16.54
N LEU A 45 1.95 9.65 -16.12
CA LEU A 45 1.04 8.89 -17.00
C LEU A 45 0.69 9.63 -18.29
N VAL A 46 0.43 10.93 -18.23
CA VAL A 46 0.09 11.74 -19.41
C VAL A 46 1.26 11.84 -20.38
N ALA A 47 2.48 12.03 -19.87
CA ALA A 47 3.68 12.06 -20.70
C ALA A 47 3.95 10.70 -21.35
N ILE A 48 3.78 9.60 -20.61
CA ILE A 48 3.88 8.23 -21.15
C ILE A 48 2.81 7.98 -22.21
N ALA A 49 1.54 8.40 -21.96
CA ALA A 49 0.46 8.27 -22.92
C ALA A 49 0.77 8.99 -24.25
N ARG A 50 1.33 10.19 -24.19
CA ARG A 50 1.73 10.97 -25.37
C ARG A 50 2.85 10.28 -26.16
N ASP A 51 3.91 9.85 -25.48
CA ASP A 51 5.08 9.21 -26.12
C ASP A 51 4.72 7.91 -26.84
N PHE A 52 3.81 7.12 -26.25
CA PHE A 52 3.42 5.82 -26.81
C PHE A 52 2.05 5.82 -27.52
N GLN A 53 1.44 7.00 -27.72
CA GLN A 53 0.11 7.13 -28.34
C GLN A 53 -0.96 6.26 -27.66
N ALA A 54 -0.87 6.13 -26.34
CA ALA A 54 -1.69 5.24 -25.55
C ALA A 54 -2.91 5.94 -24.93
N THR A 55 -3.96 5.19 -24.72
CA THR A 55 -5.17 5.64 -23.99
C THR A 55 -4.96 5.66 -22.48
N VAL A 56 -5.85 6.31 -21.73
CA VAL A 56 -5.85 6.28 -20.26
C VAL A 56 -6.03 4.85 -19.75
N ALA A 57 -6.85 4.04 -20.42
CA ALA A 57 -7.02 2.64 -20.09
C ALA A 57 -5.72 1.84 -20.21
N GLU A 58 -4.98 2.01 -21.29
CA GLU A 58 -3.71 1.31 -21.51
C GLU A 58 -2.63 1.76 -20.51
N THR A 59 -2.54 3.05 -20.19
CA THR A 59 -1.63 3.54 -19.14
C THR A 59 -2.07 3.08 -17.74
N GLY A 60 -3.36 2.83 -17.53
CA GLY A 60 -3.90 2.20 -16.32
C GLY A 60 -3.29 0.82 -16.02
N LEU A 61 -2.83 0.09 -17.07
CA LEU A 61 -2.10 -1.18 -16.89
C LEU A 61 -0.77 -1.01 -16.15
N LEU A 62 -0.14 0.17 -16.23
CA LEU A 62 1.07 0.47 -15.46
C LEU A 62 0.78 0.53 -13.96
N ILE A 63 -0.40 1.03 -13.60
CA ILE A 63 -0.88 1.07 -12.21
C ILE A 63 -1.24 -0.36 -11.77
N GLY A 64 -2.11 -1.03 -12.55
CA GLY A 64 -2.55 -2.39 -12.28
C GLY A 64 -1.39 -3.39 -12.18
N GLY A 65 -0.41 -3.31 -13.08
CA GLY A 65 0.76 -4.20 -13.09
C GLY A 65 1.56 -4.16 -11.79
N LEU A 66 1.81 -2.97 -11.23
CA LEU A 66 2.46 -2.83 -9.93
C LEU A 66 1.61 -3.43 -8.80
N TYR A 67 0.31 -3.08 -8.75
CA TYR A 67 -0.52 -3.44 -7.61
C TYR A 67 -0.93 -4.91 -7.59
N ILE A 68 -1.25 -5.50 -8.75
CA ILE A 68 -1.50 -6.95 -8.85
C ILE A 68 -0.26 -7.72 -8.38
N THR A 69 0.90 -7.31 -8.88
CA THR A 69 2.16 -7.94 -8.47
C THR A 69 2.45 -7.75 -6.99
N SER A 70 2.21 -6.54 -6.46
CA SER A 70 2.41 -6.28 -5.03
C SER A 70 1.44 -7.05 -4.14
N ALA A 71 0.18 -7.21 -4.55
CA ALA A 71 -0.82 -7.99 -3.82
C ALA A 71 -0.43 -9.46 -3.65
N ILE A 72 0.29 -10.00 -4.64
CA ILE A 72 0.78 -11.38 -4.67
C ILE A 72 2.14 -11.50 -4.00
N ALA A 73 3.05 -10.59 -4.34
CA ALA A 73 4.46 -10.69 -3.95
C ALA A 73 4.68 -10.40 -2.46
N GLN A 74 3.95 -9.45 -1.85
CA GLN A 74 4.18 -9.11 -0.43
C GLN A 74 4.01 -10.31 0.53
N PRO A 75 2.90 -11.07 0.51
CA PRO A 75 2.79 -12.27 1.35
C PRO A 75 3.82 -13.33 1.02
N THR A 76 4.15 -13.47 -0.29
CA THR A 76 5.13 -14.44 -0.77
C THR A 76 6.54 -14.10 -0.28
N MET A 77 6.95 -12.83 -0.35
CA MET A 77 8.26 -12.36 0.12
C MET A 77 8.42 -12.52 1.64
N GLY A 78 7.33 -12.37 2.41
CA GLY A 78 7.35 -12.67 3.83
C GLY A 78 7.72 -14.13 4.12
N ARG A 79 7.08 -15.08 3.43
CA ARG A 79 7.39 -16.52 3.54
C ARG A 79 8.80 -16.86 3.04
N LEU A 80 9.26 -16.20 1.98
CA LEU A 80 10.63 -16.35 1.48
C LEU A 80 11.66 -15.84 2.52
N ALA A 81 11.39 -14.73 3.17
CA ALA A 81 12.24 -14.17 4.20
C ALA A 81 12.40 -15.12 5.40
N ASP A 82 11.34 -15.84 5.77
CA ASP A 82 11.39 -16.85 6.83
C ASP A 82 12.29 -18.05 6.50
N ARG A 83 12.48 -18.36 5.21
CA ARG A 83 13.18 -19.57 4.74
C ARG A 83 14.57 -19.30 4.18
N LEU A 84 14.74 -18.19 3.49
CA LEU A 84 16.02 -17.81 2.85
C LEU A 84 16.85 -16.85 3.69
N GLY A 85 16.23 -16.23 4.70
CA GLY A 85 16.81 -15.14 5.46
C GLY A 85 16.30 -13.77 4.99
N ALA A 86 16.03 -12.91 5.96
CA ALA A 86 15.39 -11.64 5.69
C ALA A 86 16.31 -10.65 4.94
N ARG A 87 17.61 -10.61 5.31
CA ARG A 87 18.60 -9.76 4.64
C ARG A 87 18.77 -10.14 3.16
N ARG A 88 18.86 -11.44 2.87
CA ARG A 88 19.02 -11.94 1.48
C ARG A 88 17.83 -11.59 0.60
N VAL A 89 16.61 -11.80 1.11
CA VAL A 89 15.39 -11.48 0.37
C VAL A 89 15.25 -9.97 0.19
N PHE A 90 15.65 -9.17 1.19
CA PHE A 90 15.65 -7.71 1.09
C PHE A 90 16.62 -7.23 0.00
N LEU A 91 17.85 -7.73 -0.01
CA LEU A 91 18.84 -7.41 -1.06
C LEU A 91 18.36 -7.84 -2.45
N ALA A 92 17.80 -9.05 -2.59
CA ALA A 92 17.23 -9.50 -3.86
C ALA A 92 16.14 -8.56 -4.36
N GLY A 93 15.26 -8.06 -3.46
CA GLY A 93 14.27 -7.04 -3.78
C GLY A 93 14.89 -5.75 -4.29
N LEU A 94 15.93 -5.24 -3.62
CA LEU A 94 16.64 -4.04 -4.04
C LEU A 94 17.35 -4.20 -5.40
N TYR A 95 17.95 -5.36 -5.67
CA TYR A 95 18.53 -5.66 -6.99
C TYR A 95 17.48 -5.65 -8.09
N LEU A 96 16.29 -6.23 -7.83
CA LEU A 96 15.17 -6.18 -8.78
C LEU A 96 14.69 -4.74 -9.02
N VAL A 97 14.65 -3.89 -7.99
CA VAL A 97 14.30 -2.47 -8.13
C VAL A 97 15.35 -1.73 -8.97
N ALA A 98 16.65 -1.98 -8.75
CA ALA A 98 17.71 -1.38 -9.55
C ALA A 98 17.59 -1.80 -11.03
N LEU A 99 17.39 -3.10 -11.29
CA LEU A 99 17.21 -3.64 -12.64
C LEU A 99 15.98 -3.03 -13.32
N ALA A 100 14.87 -2.91 -12.60
CA ALA A 100 13.65 -2.30 -13.10
C ALA A 100 13.83 -0.79 -13.38
N GLY A 101 14.63 -0.08 -12.57
CA GLY A 101 15.00 1.31 -12.80
C GLY A 101 15.74 1.48 -14.12
N VAL A 102 16.75 0.64 -14.39
CA VAL A 102 17.50 0.64 -15.65
C VAL A 102 16.57 0.26 -16.82
N ALA A 103 15.84 -0.85 -16.71
CA ALA A 103 14.94 -1.32 -17.76
C ALA A 103 13.85 -0.30 -18.11
N GLY A 104 13.33 0.44 -17.11
CA GLY A 104 12.33 1.47 -17.31
C GLY A 104 12.85 2.71 -18.01
N THR A 105 14.11 3.08 -17.73
CA THR A 105 14.78 4.20 -18.40
C THR A 105 14.92 3.97 -19.91
N PHE A 106 15.21 2.74 -20.32
CA PHE A 106 15.43 2.35 -21.71
C PHE A 106 14.22 1.66 -22.35
N ALA A 107 13.06 1.67 -21.72
CA ALA A 107 11.88 0.97 -22.21
C ALA A 107 11.45 1.50 -23.61
N PRO A 108 11.38 0.62 -24.64
CA PRO A 108 11.06 1.02 -26.00
C PRO A 108 9.54 1.06 -26.28
N SER A 109 8.71 0.53 -25.39
CA SER A 109 7.28 0.43 -25.61
C SER A 109 6.50 0.42 -24.29
N LEU A 110 5.20 0.71 -24.36
CA LEU A 110 4.29 0.63 -23.21
C LEU A 110 4.24 -0.81 -22.63
N ARG A 111 4.29 -1.84 -23.48
CA ARG A 111 4.34 -3.24 -23.03
C ARG A 111 5.59 -3.53 -22.21
N ALA A 112 6.75 -3.03 -22.64
CA ALA A 112 7.98 -3.12 -21.87
C ALA A 112 7.85 -2.44 -20.50
N LEU A 113 7.25 -1.25 -20.45
CA LEU A 113 6.99 -0.54 -19.19
C LEU A 113 6.04 -1.32 -18.26
N ILE A 114 5.04 -2.00 -18.78
CA ILE A 114 4.15 -2.86 -17.96
C ILE A 114 4.99 -3.97 -17.28
N TRP A 115 5.87 -4.63 -17.99
CA TRP A 115 6.78 -5.63 -17.41
C TRP A 115 7.76 -5.03 -16.39
N VAL A 116 8.26 -3.83 -16.66
CA VAL A 116 9.06 -3.06 -15.68
C VAL A 116 8.25 -2.80 -14.40
N ARG A 117 6.97 -2.44 -14.51
CA ARG A 117 6.08 -2.23 -13.35
C ARG A 117 5.83 -3.53 -12.58
N VAL A 118 5.69 -4.65 -13.28
CA VAL A 118 5.63 -5.98 -12.64
C VAL A 118 6.93 -6.27 -11.86
N LEU A 119 8.09 -6.03 -12.49
CA LEU A 119 9.39 -6.24 -11.85
C LEU A 119 9.58 -5.33 -10.62
N LEU A 120 9.18 -4.05 -10.71
CA LEU A 120 9.16 -3.13 -9.58
C LEU A 120 8.23 -3.62 -8.46
N GLY A 121 7.05 -4.14 -8.83
CA GLY A 121 6.09 -4.71 -7.89
C GLY A 121 6.69 -5.87 -7.10
N VAL A 122 7.40 -6.80 -7.76
CA VAL A 122 8.11 -7.91 -7.10
C VAL A 122 9.20 -7.36 -6.17
N GLY A 123 10.08 -6.50 -6.70
CA GLY A 123 11.24 -5.99 -5.96
C GLY A 123 10.86 -5.18 -4.73
N THR A 124 9.94 -4.20 -4.88
CA THR A 124 9.52 -3.34 -3.78
C THR A 124 8.70 -4.08 -2.72
N SER A 125 8.02 -5.17 -3.10
CA SER A 125 7.23 -5.99 -2.18
C SER A 125 8.07 -6.77 -1.16
N ALA A 126 9.36 -6.97 -1.41
CA ALA A 126 10.25 -7.63 -0.47
C ALA A 126 10.56 -6.76 0.76
N ALA A 127 10.59 -5.44 0.62
CA ALA A 127 11.15 -4.54 1.60
C ALA A 127 10.40 -4.54 2.95
N TYR A 128 9.06 -4.39 2.94
CA TYR A 128 8.30 -4.27 4.19
C TYR A 128 8.27 -5.56 5.02
N PRO A 129 7.93 -6.75 4.46
CA PRO A 129 7.93 -7.99 5.26
C PRO A 129 9.31 -8.38 5.76
N THR A 130 10.37 -8.14 4.98
CA THR A 130 11.74 -8.41 5.42
C THR A 130 12.19 -7.45 6.53
N ALA A 131 11.84 -6.15 6.42
CA ALA A 131 12.11 -5.17 7.46
C ALA A 131 11.45 -5.56 8.79
N MET A 132 10.20 -6.00 8.76
CA MET A 132 9.49 -6.51 9.94
C MET A 132 10.19 -7.72 10.56
N ARG A 133 10.70 -8.63 9.73
CA ARG A 133 11.45 -9.80 10.20
C ARG A 133 12.80 -9.43 10.82
N ILE A 134 13.55 -8.52 10.18
CA ILE A 134 14.84 -8.01 10.69
C ILE A 134 14.64 -7.31 12.04
N LEU A 135 13.58 -6.48 12.16
CA LEU A 135 13.22 -5.84 13.44
C LEU A 135 12.91 -6.87 14.55
N ARG A 136 12.12 -7.90 14.23
CA ARG A 136 11.77 -8.97 15.19
C ARG A 136 13.02 -9.74 15.63
N ASN A 137 13.88 -10.12 14.69
CA ASN A 137 15.12 -10.84 15.00
C ASN A 137 16.02 -9.99 15.93
N ARG A 138 16.15 -8.69 15.65
CA ARG A 138 16.92 -7.77 16.48
C ARG A 138 16.32 -7.62 17.88
N ALA A 139 14.99 -7.51 17.99
CA ALA A 139 14.30 -7.45 19.27
C ALA A 139 14.57 -8.71 20.12
N ALA A 140 14.49 -9.90 19.51
CA ALA A 140 14.78 -11.16 20.17
C ALA A 140 16.24 -11.25 20.65
N GLN A 141 17.23 -10.79 19.85
CA GLN A 141 18.64 -10.78 20.22
C GLN A 141 18.97 -9.79 21.35
N THR A 142 18.24 -8.65 21.43
CA THR A 142 18.51 -7.62 22.44
C THR A 142 17.63 -7.73 23.69
N GLY A 143 16.74 -8.74 23.76
CA GLY A 143 15.80 -8.90 24.88
C GLY A 143 14.79 -7.74 24.99
N SER A 144 14.65 -6.94 23.92
CA SER A 144 13.75 -5.77 23.93
C SER A 144 12.31 -6.22 23.72
N VAL A 145 11.43 -5.83 24.64
CA VAL A 145 9.99 -6.01 24.47
C VAL A 145 9.54 -5.12 23.31
N GLU A 146 8.87 -5.73 22.34
CA GLU A 146 8.30 -5.15 21.10
C GLU A 146 8.85 -3.79 20.61
N PRO A 147 9.41 -3.71 19.40
CA PRO A 147 9.99 -2.47 18.85
C PRO A 147 8.91 -1.50 18.35
N ARG A 148 7.91 -1.14 19.19
CA ARG A 148 6.78 -0.27 18.81
C ARG A 148 7.23 1.03 18.17
N MET A 149 8.30 1.65 18.71
CA MET A 149 8.86 2.89 18.15
C MET A 149 9.46 2.66 16.77
N ALA A 150 10.19 1.56 16.55
CA ALA A 150 10.77 1.23 15.26
C ALA A 150 9.70 0.94 14.20
N LEU A 151 8.61 0.24 14.57
CA LEU A 151 7.45 0.02 13.70
C LEU A 151 6.75 1.33 13.36
N GLY A 152 6.61 2.23 14.34
CA GLY A 152 6.06 3.58 14.14
C GLY A 152 6.88 4.39 13.13
N ILE A 153 8.22 4.38 13.25
CA ILE A 153 9.13 5.06 12.31
C ILE A 153 8.98 4.48 10.90
N LEU A 154 8.92 3.15 10.76
CA LEU A 154 8.76 2.49 9.47
C LEU A 154 7.43 2.89 8.77
N SER A 155 6.35 2.91 9.55
CA SER A 155 5.03 3.34 9.06
C SER A 155 5.01 4.81 8.69
N MET A 156 5.65 5.67 9.49
CA MET A 156 5.75 7.10 9.22
C MET A 156 6.55 7.37 7.93
N CYS A 157 7.66 6.67 7.71
CA CYS A 157 8.43 6.76 6.47
C CYS A 157 7.56 6.41 5.25
N ALA A 158 6.82 5.30 5.29
CA ALA A 158 5.94 4.89 4.20
C ALA A 158 4.82 5.93 3.93
N LEU A 159 4.16 6.46 4.97
CA LEU A 159 3.08 7.45 4.83
C LEU A 159 3.60 8.80 4.30
N SER A 160 4.73 9.28 4.81
CA SER A 160 5.35 10.53 4.34
C SER A 160 5.71 10.45 2.86
N THR A 161 6.12 9.26 2.39
CA THR A 161 6.48 9.03 1.01
C THR A 161 5.28 9.09 0.07
N VAL A 162 4.11 8.63 0.50
CA VAL A 162 2.86 8.80 -0.27
C VAL A 162 2.57 10.28 -0.52
N ALA A 163 2.78 11.12 0.49
CA ALA A 163 2.55 12.56 0.37
C ALA A 163 3.51 13.24 -0.62
N ILE A 164 4.78 12.85 -0.60
CA ILE A 164 5.82 13.51 -1.40
C ILE A 164 5.88 12.93 -2.84
N GLY A 165 5.46 11.69 -3.03
CA GLY A 165 5.72 10.93 -4.26
C GLY A 165 5.15 11.58 -5.51
N ALA A 166 3.92 12.09 -5.51
CA ALA A 166 3.33 12.76 -6.67
C ALA A 166 4.09 14.06 -7.03
N ALA A 167 4.47 14.86 -6.03
CA ALA A 167 5.28 16.07 -6.25
C ALA A 167 6.67 15.73 -6.80
N LEU A 168 7.32 14.72 -6.22
CA LEU A 168 8.62 14.23 -6.70
C LEU A 168 8.52 13.71 -8.14
N GLY A 169 7.47 12.92 -8.44
CA GLY A 169 7.22 12.44 -9.80
C GLY A 169 7.00 13.58 -10.80
N GLY A 170 6.25 14.63 -10.39
CA GLY A 170 6.06 15.83 -11.21
C GLY A 170 7.35 16.59 -11.50
N ILE A 171 8.18 16.80 -10.47
CA ILE A 171 9.49 17.46 -10.61
C ILE A 171 10.40 16.64 -11.53
N LEU A 172 10.54 15.34 -11.30
CA LEU A 172 11.37 14.45 -12.11
C LEU A 172 10.91 14.43 -13.58
N THR A 173 9.58 14.34 -13.80
CA THR A 173 9.01 14.38 -15.15
C THR A 173 9.26 15.73 -15.83
N GLY A 174 9.20 16.83 -15.08
CA GLY A 174 9.49 18.18 -15.59
C GLY A 174 10.96 18.41 -15.93
N LEU A 175 11.90 17.80 -15.21
CA LEU A 175 13.34 17.97 -15.40
C LEU A 175 13.90 17.14 -16.56
N GLY A 176 13.46 15.88 -16.70
CA GLY A 176 14.07 14.95 -17.69
C GLY A 176 13.05 13.98 -18.31
N GLY A 177 11.77 14.35 -18.31
CA GLY A 177 10.69 13.53 -18.84
C GLY A 177 10.31 12.35 -17.94
N TRP A 178 9.29 11.59 -18.35
CA TRP A 178 8.75 10.47 -17.57
C TRP A 178 9.77 9.38 -17.25
N ARG A 179 10.83 9.24 -18.05
CA ARG A 179 11.90 8.25 -17.84
C ARG A 179 12.62 8.46 -16.50
N MET A 180 12.73 9.70 -16.02
CA MET A 180 13.37 10.02 -14.74
C MET A 180 12.65 9.37 -13.54
N VAL A 181 11.33 9.12 -13.65
CA VAL A 181 10.55 8.41 -12.60
C VAL A 181 11.02 6.96 -12.42
N PHE A 182 11.54 6.35 -13.47
CA PHE A 182 12.16 5.02 -13.41
C PHE A 182 13.65 5.10 -13.04
N THR A 183 14.39 6.03 -13.64
CA THR A 183 15.84 6.23 -13.41
C THR A 183 16.16 6.43 -11.93
N VAL A 184 15.33 7.18 -11.19
CA VAL A 184 15.53 7.48 -9.76
C VAL A 184 15.56 6.22 -8.87
N ASN A 185 14.96 5.12 -9.34
CA ASN A 185 15.01 3.86 -8.60
C ASN A 185 16.42 3.27 -8.54
N LEU A 186 17.27 3.54 -9.54
CA LEU A 186 18.65 3.03 -9.56
C LEU A 186 19.48 3.60 -8.40
N PRO A 187 19.65 4.92 -8.23
CA PRO A 187 20.41 5.47 -7.10
C PRO A 187 19.76 5.12 -5.74
N LEU A 188 18.42 5.09 -5.63
CA LEU A 188 17.76 4.70 -4.39
C LEU A 188 18.02 3.23 -4.02
N ALA A 189 17.96 2.33 -4.99
CA ALA A 189 18.23 0.93 -4.77
C ALA A 189 19.72 0.68 -4.45
N LEU A 190 20.64 1.32 -5.17
CA LEU A 190 22.08 1.21 -4.91
C LEU A 190 22.44 1.74 -3.51
N LEU A 191 21.85 2.86 -3.09
CA LEU A 191 22.01 3.37 -1.73
C LEU A 191 21.44 2.36 -0.72
N GLY A 192 20.26 1.80 -0.97
CA GLY A 192 19.67 0.78 -0.11
C GLY A 192 20.55 -0.46 0.01
N ILE A 193 21.09 -0.96 -1.10
CA ILE A 193 22.04 -2.09 -1.14
C ILE A 193 23.28 -1.78 -0.29
N LEU A 194 23.89 -0.61 -0.51
CA LEU A 194 25.07 -0.17 0.24
C LEU A 194 24.78 -0.14 1.74
N LEU A 195 23.67 0.50 2.15
CA LEU A 195 23.29 0.61 3.56
C LEU A 195 23.01 -0.76 4.20
N VAL A 196 22.38 -1.68 3.45
CA VAL A 196 22.13 -3.05 3.95
C VAL A 196 23.45 -3.81 4.14
N PHE A 197 24.38 -3.70 3.21
CA PHE A 197 25.70 -4.33 3.36
C PHE A 197 26.48 -3.79 4.56
N LEU A 198 26.42 -2.47 4.79
CA LEU A 198 27.18 -1.82 5.85
C LEU A 198 26.55 -2.01 7.25
N TRP A 199 25.21 -2.08 7.36
CA TRP A 199 24.53 -1.89 8.64
C TRP A 199 23.58 -3.00 9.07
N ILE A 200 23.19 -3.88 8.16
CA ILE A 200 22.30 -5.01 8.52
C ILE A 200 23.14 -6.29 8.69
N PRO A 201 23.06 -6.96 9.85
CA PRO A 201 23.78 -8.21 10.10
C PRO A 201 23.43 -9.30 9.08
N GLU A 202 24.32 -10.24 8.88
CA GLU A 202 24.07 -11.40 8.04
C GLU A 202 23.02 -12.34 8.65
N ASP A 203 22.31 -13.05 7.76
CA ASP A 203 21.35 -14.06 8.17
C ASP A 203 22.12 -15.27 8.76
N GLU A 204 21.85 -15.62 10.02
CA GLU A 204 22.48 -16.76 10.71
C GLU A 204 22.07 -18.11 10.09
N ALA A 205 20.85 -18.19 9.57
CA ALA A 205 20.31 -19.40 9.00
C ALA A 205 20.87 -19.68 7.59
N LYS A 206 21.30 -20.91 7.33
CA LYS A 206 21.59 -21.37 5.96
C LYS A 206 20.31 -21.37 5.13
N PRO A 207 20.39 -20.96 3.85
CA PRO A 207 19.21 -20.93 2.99
C PRO A 207 18.62 -22.33 2.83
N ALA A 208 17.31 -22.43 2.96
CA ALA A 208 16.60 -23.69 2.66
C ALA A 208 16.75 -24.03 1.18
N GLY A 209 16.98 -25.31 0.87
CA GLY A 209 17.07 -25.76 -0.52
C GLY A 209 15.77 -25.50 -1.29
N LEU A 210 15.87 -25.29 -2.61
CA LEU A 210 14.75 -24.95 -3.50
C LEU A 210 13.51 -25.85 -3.35
N ARG A 211 13.69 -27.14 -3.08
CA ARG A 211 12.60 -28.11 -2.87
C ARG A 211 11.79 -27.82 -1.59
N LYS A 212 12.44 -27.37 -0.52
CA LYS A 212 11.78 -26.95 0.73
C LYS A 212 11.10 -25.58 0.59
N LEU A 213 11.56 -24.73 -0.32
CA LEU A 213 10.94 -23.46 -0.65
C LEU A 213 9.54 -23.65 -1.27
N ALA A 214 9.41 -24.59 -2.21
CA ALA A 214 8.14 -24.85 -2.90
C ALA A 214 7.07 -25.47 -1.98
N GLN A 215 7.48 -26.19 -0.95
CA GLN A 215 6.59 -26.97 -0.05
C GLN A 215 5.80 -26.13 0.97
N GLY A 216 5.55 -24.87 0.79
CA GLY A 216 4.73 -24.08 1.73
C GLY A 216 4.23 -22.79 1.12
N VAL A 217 4.36 -22.68 -0.19
CA VAL A 217 3.76 -21.60 -0.97
C VAL A 217 2.61 -22.22 -1.76
N ASP A 218 1.40 -21.72 -1.54
CA ASP A 218 0.22 -22.12 -2.32
C ASP A 218 0.29 -21.50 -3.71
N VAL A 219 1.14 -22.08 -4.58
CA VAL A 219 1.37 -21.58 -5.94
C VAL A 219 0.08 -21.58 -6.75
N LEU A 220 -0.77 -22.60 -6.59
CA LEU A 220 -2.04 -22.66 -7.31
C LEU A 220 -2.98 -21.54 -6.84
N GLY A 221 -3.10 -21.31 -5.53
CA GLY A 221 -3.87 -20.18 -4.99
C GLY A 221 -3.36 -18.82 -5.48
N ILE A 222 -2.04 -18.63 -5.58
CA ILE A 222 -1.42 -17.43 -6.15
C ILE A 222 -1.80 -17.24 -7.61
N VAL A 223 -1.68 -18.27 -8.44
CA VAL A 223 -2.01 -18.21 -9.88
C VAL A 223 -3.49 -17.94 -10.10
N LEU A 224 -4.36 -18.61 -9.35
CA LEU A 224 -5.81 -18.39 -9.40
C LEU A 224 -6.19 -16.96 -8.99
N PHE A 225 -5.57 -16.45 -7.92
CA PHE A 225 -5.79 -15.08 -7.45
C PHE A 225 -5.28 -14.03 -8.45
N ALA A 226 -4.09 -14.23 -9.01
CA ALA A 226 -3.54 -13.38 -10.07
C ALA A 226 -4.45 -13.37 -11.31
N GLY A 227 -4.88 -14.55 -11.75
CA GLY A 227 -5.79 -14.69 -12.88
C GLY A 227 -7.14 -14.01 -12.64
N LEU A 228 -7.70 -14.16 -11.43
CA LEU A 228 -8.93 -13.47 -11.01
C LEU A 228 -8.79 -11.94 -11.10
N LEU A 229 -7.72 -11.38 -10.53
CA LEU A 229 -7.49 -9.93 -10.56
C LEU A 229 -7.24 -9.42 -11.99
N LEU A 230 -6.46 -10.14 -12.80
CA LEU A 230 -6.16 -9.76 -14.18
C LEU A 230 -7.43 -9.79 -15.06
N THR A 231 -8.18 -10.89 -15.03
CA THR A 231 -9.39 -11.03 -15.85
C THR A 231 -10.48 -10.05 -15.41
N GLY A 232 -10.63 -9.84 -14.09
CA GLY A 232 -11.53 -8.82 -13.54
C GLY A 232 -11.13 -7.40 -13.96
N MET A 233 -9.85 -7.05 -13.93
CA MET A 233 -9.35 -5.77 -14.39
C MET A 233 -9.62 -5.55 -15.90
N PHE A 234 -9.31 -6.54 -16.74
CA PHE A 234 -9.59 -6.43 -18.18
C PHE A 234 -11.08 -6.31 -18.47
N PHE A 235 -11.95 -7.03 -17.75
CA PHE A 235 -13.39 -6.86 -17.87
C PHE A 235 -13.81 -5.43 -17.50
N LEU A 236 -13.35 -4.90 -16.36
CA LEU A 236 -13.68 -3.55 -15.92
C LEU A 236 -13.18 -2.48 -16.92
N MET A 237 -12.03 -2.69 -17.55
CA MET A 237 -11.51 -1.79 -18.58
C MET A 237 -12.31 -1.86 -19.88
N SER A 238 -13.02 -2.94 -20.14
CA SER A 238 -13.83 -3.16 -21.34
C SER A 238 -15.32 -2.81 -21.17
N LEU A 239 -15.72 -2.16 -20.07
CA LEU A 239 -17.15 -1.88 -19.80
C LEU A 239 -17.83 -1.02 -20.87
N GLY A 240 -17.08 -0.24 -21.66
CA GLY A 240 -17.62 0.47 -22.83
C GLY A 240 -18.10 -0.47 -23.96
N HIS A 241 -17.46 -1.64 -24.08
CA HIS A 241 -17.81 -2.77 -24.94
C HIS A 241 -17.57 -4.06 -24.15
N PRO A 242 -18.53 -4.51 -23.31
CA PRO A 242 -18.30 -5.52 -22.29
C PRO A 242 -17.81 -6.85 -22.84
N ASN A 243 -16.65 -7.29 -22.39
CA ASN A 243 -16.08 -8.60 -22.72
C ASN A 243 -16.62 -9.66 -21.74
N TRP A 244 -17.84 -10.15 -21.99
CA TRP A 244 -18.52 -11.14 -21.16
C TRP A 244 -17.70 -12.43 -20.92
N PRO A 245 -16.94 -12.97 -21.90
CA PRO A 245 -16.01 -14.07 -21.66
C PRO A 245 -15.00 -13.78 -20.54
N MET A 246 -14.45 -12.56 -20.44
CA MET A 246 -13.52 -12.20 -19.37
C MET A 246 -14.20 -12.21 -17.99
N LEU A 247 -15.45 -11.74 -17.90
CA LEU A 247 -16.24 -11.84 -16.67
C LEU A 247 -16.47 -13.30 -16.29
N ALA A 248 -16.88 -14.15 -17.24
CA ALA A 248 -17.12 -15.56 -16.99
C ALA A 248 -15.85 -16.27 -16.49
N VAL A 249 -14.69 -15.98 -17.09
CA VAL A 249 -13.39 -16.51 -16.64
C VAL A 249 -13.05 -16.00 -15.24
N SER A 250 -13.29 -14.71 -14.96
CA SER A 250 -13.04 -14.13 -13.63
C SER A 250 -13.90 -14.79 -12.55
N VAL A 251 -15.19 -14.98 -12.81
CA VAL A 251 -16.11 -15.66 -11.89
C VAL A 251 -15.70 -17.13 -11.69
N LEU A 252 -15.33 -17.82 -12.76
CA LEU A 252 -14.85 -19.21 -12.69
C LEU A 252 -13.57 -19.31 -11.85
N LEU A 253 -12.59 -18.41 -12.06
CA LEU A 253 -11.36 -18.37 -11.27
C LEU A 253 -11.64 -18.06 -9.80
N GLY A 254 -12.58 -17.17 -9.50
CA GLY A 254 -13.03 -16.88 -8.14
C GLY A 254 -13.67 -18.10 -7.47
N PHE A 255 -14.50 -18.83 -8.19
CA PHE A 255 -15.10 -20.07 -7.70
C PHE A 255 -14.04 -21.15 -7.42
N VAL A 256 -13.12 -21.38 -8.38
CA VAL A 256 -12.03 -22.36 -8.24
C VAL A 256 -11.09 -21.97 -7.10
N LEU A 257 -10.74 -20.68 -6.97
CA LEU A 257 -9.93 -20.15 -5.86
C LEU A 257 -10.61 -20.40 -4.50
N THR A 258 -11.90 -20.11 -4.41
CA THR A 258 -12.69 -20.35 -3.19
C THR A 258 -12.68 -21.83 -2.80
N ARG A 259 -12.97 -22.73 -3.77
CA ARG A 259 -12.96 -24.17 -3.55
C ARG A 259 -11.56 -24.70 -3.18
N HIS A 260 -10.53 -24.18 -3.82
CA HIS A 260 -9.12 -24.52 -3.53
C HIS A 260 -8.75 -24.07 -2.10
N SER A 261 -9.03 -22.82 -1.74
CA SER A 261 -8.73 -22.25 -0.41
C SER A 261 -9.46 -22.98 0.72
N LEU A 262 -10.70 -23.42 0.48
CA LEU A 262 -11.47 -24.22 1.45
C LEU A 262 -10.90 -25.63 1.65
N ARG A 263 -10.14 -26.18 0.72
CA ARG A 263 -9.53 -27.51 0.80
C ARG A 263 -8.09 -27.50 1.28
N THR A 264 -7.40 -26.39 1.08
CA THR A 264 -5.98 -26.23 1.42
C THR A 264 -5.79 -25.92 2.91
N LYS A 265 -4.82 -26.55 3.56
CA LYS A 265 -4.51 -26.30 4.99
C LYS A 265 -3.91 -24.92 5.23
N GLN A 266 -3.07 -24.46 4.31
CA GLN A 266 -2.44 -23.12 4.38
C GLN A 266 -2.67 -22.40 3.04
N PRO A 267 -3.88 -21.91 2.76
CA PRO A 267 -4.20 -21.26 1.50
C PRO A 267 -3.49 -19.91 1.40
N PHE A 268 -3.26 -19.44 0.16
CA PHE A 268 -2.76 -18.09 -0.09
C PHE A 268 -3.73 -17.03 0.45
N LEU A 269 -5.03 -17.20 0.19
CA LEU A 269 -6.12 -16.35 0.69
C LEU A 269 -6.98 -17.18 1.65
N ASN A 270 -7.06 -16.80 2.94
CA ASN A 270 -7.88 -17.51 3.92
C ASN A 270 -9.36 -17.12 3.80
N ILE A 271 -10.08 -17.76 2.89
CA ILE A 271 -11.51 -17.49 2.63
C ILE A 271 -12.39 -17.96 3.81
N ARG A 272 -11.95 -18.95 4.59
CA ARG A 272 -12.68 -19.35 5.80
C ARG A 272 -12.76 -18.22 6.82
N MET A 273 -11.63 -17.53 7.05
CA MET A 273 -11.57 -16.36 7.92
C MET A 273 -12.48 -15.23 7.41
N LEU A 274 -12.50 -14.99 6.09
CA LEU A 274 -13.38 -13.98 5.49
C LEU A 274 -14.86 -14.31 5.69
N GLY A 275 -15.25 -15.58 5.52
CA GLY A 275 -16.65 -16.01 5.65
C GLY A 275 -17.13 -16.11 7.10
N SER A 276 -16.25 -16.45 8.04
CA SER A 276 -16.60 -16.60 9.46
C SER A 276 -16.59 -15.28 10.24
N ASN A 277 -15.82 -14.28 9.77
CA ASN A 277 -15.66 -12.99 10.43
C ASN A 277 -16.20 -11.84 9.56
N ILE A 278 -17.51 -11.68 9.55
CA ILE A 278 -18.21 -10.64 8.77
C ILE A 278 -17.73 -9.22 9.13
N PRO A 279 -17.55 -8.82 10.40
CA PRO A 279 -17.00 -7.50 10.75
C PRO A 279 -15.66 -7.20 10.09
N LEU A 280 -14.75 -8.17 10.09
CA LEU A 280 -13.44 -8.04 9.45
C LEU A 280 -13.57 -7.90 7.93
N SER A 281 -14.47 -8.66 7.30
CA SER A 281 -14.73 -8.58 5.85
C SER A 281 -15.32 -7.23 5.45
N VAL A 282 -16.23 -6.66 6.25
CA VAL A 282 -16.77 -5.30 6.06
C VAL A 282 -15.65 -4.26 6.18
N THR A 283 -14.73 -4.44 7.12
CA THR A 283 -13.56 -3.55 7.26
C THR A 283 -12.66 -3.60 6.03
N TYR A 284 -12.42 -4.76 5.42
CA TYR A 284 -11.67 -4.87 4.17
C TYR A 284 -12.37 -4.17 3.01
N LEU A 285 -13.68 -4.35 2.85
CA LEU A 285 -14.45 -3.67 1.81
C LEU A 285 -14.42 -2.15 2.00
N ARG A 286 -14.62 -1.66 3.23
CA ARG A 286 -14.53 -0.24 3.55
C ARG A 286 -13.15 0.33 3.26
N TYR A 287 -12.08 -0.37 3.65
CA TYR A 287 -10.71 0.05 3.38
C TYR A 287 -10.40 0.04 1.87
N GLY A 288 -10.84 -0.98 1.14
CA GLY A 288 -10.72 -1.04 -0.32
C GLY A 288 -11.44 0.14 -1.00
N ALA A 289 -12.66 0.45 -0.58
CA ALA A 289 -13.45 1.53 -1.14
C ALA A 289 -12.88 2.93 -0.81
N THR A 290 -12.39 3.17 0.41
CA THR A 290 -11.70 4.43 0.76
C THR A 290 -10.42 4.61 -0.04
N ASN A 291 -9.66 3.54 -0.26
CA ASN A 291 -8.46 3.58 -1.10
C ASN A 291 -8.80 3.73 -2.59
N LEU A 292 -9.89 3.12 -3.10
CA LEU A 292 -10.39 3.37 -4.44
C LEU A 292 -10.59 4.88 -4.67
N MET A 293 -11.27 5.57 -3.76
CA MET A 293 -11.49 7.03 -3.85
C MET A 293 -10.17 7.80 -3.82
N MET A 294 -9.25 7.44 -2.93
CA MET A 294 -7.92 8.04 -2.87
C MET A 294 -7.17 7.88 -4.21
N TYR A 295 -7.17 6.67 -4.80
CA TYR A 295 -6.45 6.41 -6.04
C TYR A 295 -7.14 7.07 -7.25
N CYS A 296 -8.47 7.21 -7.26
CA CYS A 296 -9.19 8.02 -8.23
C CYS A 296 -8.70 9.48 -8.20
N MET A 297 -8.53 10.05 -7.00
CA MET A 297 -7.98 11.40 -6.86
C MET A 297 -6.50 11.45 -7.24
N LEU A 298 -5.68 10.55 -6.73
CA LEU A 298 -4.24 10.56 -7.00
C LEU A 298 -3.92 10.45 -8.49
N TYR A 299 -4.56 9.53 -9.19
CA TYR A 299 -4.30 9.28 -10.61
C TYR A 299 -5.21 10.11 -11.52
N GLY A 300 -6.52 10.16 -11.23
CA GLY A 300 -7.50 10.82 -12.08
C GLY A 300 -7.34 12.33 -12.07
N PHE A 301 -7.29 12.93 -10.89
CA PHE A 301 -7.11 14.38 -10.78
C PHE A 301 -5.76 14.85 -11.33
N SER A 302 -4.68 14.08 -11.10
CA SER A 302 -3.36 14.39 -11.66
C SER A 302 -3.35 14.35 -13.20
N GLN A 303 -4.04 13.39 -13.83
CA GLN A 303 -4.17 13.30 -15.28
C GLN A 303 -5.06 14.42 -15.83
N TRP A 304 -6.19 14.71 -15.16
CA TRP A 304 -7.09 15.79 -15.56
C TRP A 304 -6.40 17.15 -15.48
N LEU A 305 -5.61 17.44 -14.44
CA LEU A 305 -4.84 18.69 -14.32
C LEU A 305 -3.92 18.93 -15.53
N GLN A 306 -3.35 17.87 -16.09
CA GLN A 306 -2.45 17.96 -17.23
C GLN A 306 -3.18 18.05 -18.57
N SER A 307 -4.37 17.45 -18.69
CA SER A 307 -5.12 17.38 -19.95
C SER A 307 -6.17 18.48 -20.09
N GLY A 308 -6.93 18.80 -19.05
CA GLY A 308 -7.97 19.84 -19.03
C GLY A 308 -7.35 21.23 -18.92
N PRO A 309 -6.85 21.68 -17.75
CA PRO A 309 -6.17 22.97 -17.61
C PRO A 309 -4.82 23.09 -18.31
N GLY A 310 -4.24 21.97 -18.78
CA GLY A 310 -2.96 21.96 -19.48
C GLY A 310 -1.73 22.24 -18.59
N TYR A 311 -1.82 21.98 -17.29
CA TYR A 311 -0.72 22.21 -16.39
C TYR A 311 0.45 21.23 -16.65
N SER A 312 1.69 21.69 -16.39
CA SER A 312 2.86 20.82 -16.43
C SER A 312 2.78 19.74 -15.32
N SER A 313 3.47 18.62 -15.52
CA SER A 313 3.56 17.53 -14.53
C SER A 313 4.04 18.04 -13.17
N THR A 314 5.00 18.99 -13.16
CA THR A 314 5.49 19.63 -11.94
C THR A 314 4.37 20.41 -11.22
N LYS A 315 3.62 21.24 -11.96
CA LYS A 315 2.52 22.03 -11.39
C LYS A 315 1.41 21.14 -10.89
N ALA A 316 1.06 20.06 -11.62
CA ALA A 316 0.08 19.07 -11.19
C ALA A 316 0.52 18.37 -9.88
N GLY A 317 1.78 17.96 -9.76
CA GLY A 317 2.34 17.39 -8.54
C GLY A 317 2.30 18.36 -7.35
N LEU A 318 2.63 19.64 -7.57
CA LEU A 318 2.59 20.68 -6.52
C LEU A 318 1.15 21.00 -6.07
N ILE A 319 0.16 20.99 -6.97
CA ILE A 319 -1.26 21.20 -6.63
C ILE A 319 -1.79 20.04 -5.75
N THR A 320 -1.34 18.80 -5.98
CA THR A 320 -1.77 17.64 -5.21
C THR A 320 -1.03 17.47 -3.88
N LEU A 321 0.12 18.13 -3.71
CA LEU A 321 0.98 18.00 -2.52
C LEU A 321 0.27 18.40 -1.20
N PRO A 322 -0.47 19.53 -1.09
CA PRO A 322 -1.15 19.89 0.15
C PRO A 322 -2.19 18.86 0.61
N MET A 323 -2.96 18.28 -0.32
CA MET A 323 -3.91 17.20 -0.03
C MET A 323 -3.17 15.98 0.56
N SER A 324 -2.08 15.56 -0.07
CA SER A 324 -1.30 14.41 0.37
C SER A 324 -0.59 14.66 1.70
N ALA A 325 -0.10 15.88 1.92
CA ALA A 325 0.49 16.30 3.20
C ALA A 325 -0.56 16.27 4.33
N LEU A 326 -1.77 16.79 4.06
CA LEU A 326 -2.87 16.73 5.02
C LEU A 326 -3.28 15.30 5.34
N ALA A 327 -3.26 14.38 4.35
CA ALA A 327 -3.50 12.97 4.56
C ALA A 327 -2.47 12.33 5.51
N ALA A 328 -1.19 12.66 5.33
CA ALA A 328 -0.13 12.17 6.22
C ALA A 328 -0.27 12.73 7.65
N LEU A 329 -0.56 14.02 7.78
CA LEU A 329 -0.75 14.66 9.08
C LEU A 329 -2.00 14.14 9.81
N SER A 330 -3.11 13.97 9.10
CA SER A 330 -4.35 13.42 9.66
C SER A 330 -4.20 11.94 10.05
N ALA A 331 -3.37 11.19 9.35
CA ALA A 331 -3.01 9.83 9.74
C ALA A 331 -2.28 9.79 11.08
N LEU A 332 -1.33 10.70 11.31
CA LEU A 332 -0.64 10.83 12.61
C LEU A 332 -1.61 11.21 13.74
N ALA A 333 -2.53 12.13 13.48
CA ALA A 333 -3.56 12.53 14.43
C ALA A 333 -4.55 11.40 14.73
N GLY A 334 -4.96 10.66 13.71
CA GLY A 334 -5.85 9.49 13.81
C GLY A 334 -5.31 8.39 14.72
N GLY A 335 -4.00 8.17 14.75
CA GLY A 335 -3.35 7.21 15.64
C GLY A 335 -3.47 7.54 17.15
N ARG A 336 -3.86 8.76 17.50
CA ARG A 336 -4.11 9.19 18.89
C ARG A 336 -5.57 9.07 19.31
N MET A 337 -6.48 8.77 18.37
CA MET A 337 -7.91 8.65 18.66
C MET A 337 -8.19 7.38 19.46
N LYS A 338 -9.02 7.52 20.49
CA LYS A 338 -9.34 6.41 21.40
C LYS A 338 -10.49 5.52 20.90
N SER A 339 -11.28 5.96 19.94
CA SER A 339 -12.40 5.26 19.33
C SER A 339 -12.08 4.86 17.89
N ILE A 340 -12.69 3.81 17.38
CA ILE A 340 -12.57 3.38 15.98
C ILE A 340 -13.77 3.84 15.17
N ARG A 341 -14.98 3.74 15.73
CA ARG A 341 -16.24 4.04 15.03
C ARG A 341 -16.38 5.51 14.65
N ASN A 342 -16.18 6.43 15.61
CA ASN A 342 -16.37 7.87 15.39
C ASN A 342 -15.40 8.43 14.32
N PRO A 343 -14.09 8.12 14.33
CA PRO A 343 -13.18 8.49 13.25
C PRO A 343 -13.61 7.98 11.87
N LEU A 344 -14.15 6.76 11.78
CA LEU A 344 -14.63 6.20 10.52
C LEU A 344 -15.88 6.93 10.01
N ILE A 345 -16.83 7.27 10.88
CA ILE A 345 -18.01 8.07 10.51
C ILE A 345 -17.58 9.46 10.05
N PHE A 346 -16.74 10.14 10.84
CA PHE A 346 -16.22 11.45 10.48
C PHE A 346 -15.45 11.42 9.16
N GLY A 347 -14.59 10.41 8.96
CA GLY A 347 -13.81 10.25 7.74
C GLY A 347 -14.69 9.95 6.52
N THR A 348 -15.71 9.08 6.63
CA THR A 348 -16.61 8.79 5.49
C THR A 348 -17.49 10.00 5.14
N LEU A 349 -17.97 10.78 6.12
CA LEU A 349 -18.63 12.07 5.89
C LEU A 349 -17.67 13.08 5.23
N GLY A 350 -16.41 13.12 5.66
CA GLY A 350 -15.38 13.94 5.06
C GLY A 350 -15.13 13.59 3.59
N PHE A 351 -15.14 12.31 3.22
CA PHE A 351 -15.06 11.89 1.82
C PHE A 351 -16.26 12.34 1.01
N LEU A 352 -17.48 12.26 1.58
CA LEU A 352 -18.71 12.73 0.91
C LEU A 352 -18.63 14.24 0.63
N PHE A 353 -18.22 15.02 1.63
CA PHE A 353 -18.02 16.46 1.47
C PHE A 353 -16.95 16.78 0.41
N ALA A 354 -15.78 16.11 0.51
CA ALA A 354 -14.68 16.31 -0.42
C ALA A 354 -15.07 15.93 -1.86
N ALA A 355 -15.79 14.82 -2.07
CA ALA A 355 -16.30 14.43 -3.37
C ALA A 355 -17.28 15.47 -3.93
N GLY A 356 -18.14 16.07 -3.09
CA GLY A 356 -19.00 17.20 -3.46
C GLY A 356 -18.21 18.43 -3.94
N CYS A 357 -17.08 18.74 -3.31
CA CYS A 357 -16.20 19.83 -3.74
C CYS A 357 -15.60 19.58 -5.14
N ILE A 358 -15.32 18.34 -5.50
CA ILE A 358 -14.78 17.99 -6.83
C ILE A 358 -15.79 18.22 -7.95
N VAL A 359 -17.09 18.13 -7.69
CA VAL A 359 -18.13 18.44 -8.67
C VAL A 359 -18.07 19.90 -9.18
N LEU A 360 -17.51 20.80 -8.36
CA LEU A 360 -17.39 22.23 -8.68
C LEU A 360 -16.16 22.58 -9.53
N ILE A 361 -15.27 21.63 -9.80
CA ILE A 361 -14.01 21.85 -10.50
C ILE A 361 -14.23 21.84 -12.02
N THR A 362 -13.66 22.83 -12.71
CA THR A 362 -13.62 22.94 -14.17
C THR A 362 -12.20 23.27 -14.65
N SER A 363 -11.94 23.09 -15.93
CA SER A 363 -10.64 23.44 -16.53
C SER A 363 -10.28 24.92 -16.43
N GLY A 364 -11.28 25.81 -16.27
CA GLY A 364 -11.10 27.24 -16.02
C GLY A 364 -10.85 27.61 -14.56
N THR A 365 -10.91 26.66 -13.63
CA THR A 365 -10.75 26.93 -12.20
C THR A 365 -9.30 27.35 -11.86
N ALA A 366 -9.13 28.45 -11.15
CA ALA A 366 -7.79 28.94 -10.74
C ALA A 366 -7.05 27.89 -9.89
N ALA A 367 -5.73 27.81 -10.04
CA ALA A 367 -4.90 26.82 -9.35
C ALA A 367 -5.03 26.87 -7.83
N SER A 368 -5.13 28.08 -7.23
CA SER A 368 -5.33 28.28 -5.80
C SER A 368 -6.68 27.70 -5.33
N LEU A 369 -7.74 27.88 -6.11
CA LEU A 369 -9.05 27.34 -5.80
C LEU A 369 -9.08 25.81 -6.00
N LEU A 370 -8.35 25.26 -6.99
CA LEU A 370 -8.17 23.82 -7.15
C LEU A 370 -7.53 23.20 -5.90
N VAL A 371 -6.45 23.80 -5.37
CA VAL A 371 -5.82 23.36 -4.11
C VAL A 371 -6.84 23.37 -2.97
N LEU A 372 -7.63 24.44 -2.84
CA LEU A 372 -8.60 24.58 -1.75
C LEU A 372 -9.72 23.54 -1.84
N LEU A 373 -10.24 23.27 -3.04
CA LEU A 373 -11.34 22.31 -3.28
C LEU A 373 -10.90 20.84 -3.10
N VAL A 374 -9.64 20.54 -3.35
CA VAL A 374 -9.08 19.18 -3.23
C VAL A 374 -8.51 18.90 -1.85
N LEU A 375 -8.08 19.93 -1.13
CA LEU A 375 -7.50 19.81 0.21
C LEU A 375 -8.35 18.99 1.19
N PRO A 376 -9.70 19.16 1.26
CA PRO A 376 -10.55 18.38 2.15
C PRO A 376 -10.44 16.87 1.99
N PHE A 377 -9.99 16.39 0.84
CA PHE A 377 -9.84 14.94 0.56
C PHE A 377 -8.74 14.28 1.40
N GLY A 378 -7.71 15.05 1.78
CA GLY A 378 -6.59 14.55 2.57
C GLY A 378 -6.99 14.15 3.99
N LEU A 379 -7.84 14.94 4.65
CA LEU A 379 -8.24 14.69 6.04
C LEU A 379 -8.91 13.32 6.26
N PRO A 380 -10.00 12.98 5.53
CA PRO A 380 -10.66 11.69 5.67
C PRO A 380 -9.76 10.51 5.28
N GLN A 381 -8.87 10.68 4.30
CA GLN A 381 -7.95 9.64 3.88
C GLN A 381 -7.05 9.16 5.01
N GLY A 382 -6.41 10.07 5.73
CA GLY A 382 -5.52 9.71 6.83
C GLY A 382 -6.27 9.10 8.01
N ILE A 383 -7.40 9.70 8.40
CA ILE A 383 -8.24 9.21 9.51
C ILE A 383 -8.77 7.81 9.22
N CYS A 384 -9.39 7.59 8.03
CA CYS A 384 -9.95 6.29 7.65
C CYS A 384 -8.86 5.23 7.51
N SER A 385 -7.67 5.58 7.02
CA SER A 385 -6.55 4.64 6.90
C SER A 385 -6.17 4.05 8.25
N ASN A 386 -5.96 4.89 9.26
CA ASN A 386 -5.61 4.44 10.60
C ASN A 386 -6.75 3.72 11.31
N ALA A 387 -7.96 4.24 11.22
CA ALA A 387 -9.10 3.63 11.90
C ALA A 387 -9.44 2.24 11.35
N ASN A 388 -9.33 2.02 10.02
CA ASN A 388 -9.51 0.68 9.44
C ASN A 388 -8.36 -0.28 9.83
N GLN A 389 -7.11 0.20 9.92
CA GLN A 389 -6.00 -0.61 10.42
C GLN A 389 -6.24 -1.02 11.88
N ALA A 390 -6.64 -0.07 12.73
CA ALA A 390 -7.00 -0.36 14.13
C ALA A 390 -8.18 -1.34 14.24
N ALA A 391 -9.20 -1.21 13.38
CA ALA A 391 -10.32 -2.14 13.35
C ALA A 391 -9.88 -3.59 13.07
N VAL A 392 -8.93 -3.79 12.14
CA VAL A 392 -8.37 -5.12 11.85
C VAL A 392 -7.69 -5.72 13.07
N TYR A 393 -6.90 -4.95 13.83
CA TYR A 393 -6.23 -5.46 15.03
C TYR A 393 -7.22 -5.93 16.10
N VAL A 394 -8.41 -5.31 16.18
CA VAL A 394 -9.45 -5.67 17.16
C VAL A 394 -10.30 -6.84 16.69
N GLN A 395 -10.60 -6.88 15.40
CA GLN A 395 -11.53 -7.84 14.81
C GLN A 395 -10.85 -9.16 14.41
N ALA A 396 -9.53 -9.13 14.16
CA ALA A 396 -8.79 -10.33 13.78
C ALA A 396 -8.50 -11.24 14.99
N PRO A 397 -8.55 -12.57 14.83
CA PRO A 397 -8.05 -13.49 15.84
C PRO A 397 -6.58 -13.24 16.16
N HIS A 398 -6.17 -13.33 17.42
CA HIS A 398 -4.79 -13.06 17.87
C HIS A 398 -3.72 -13.83 17.08
N GLU A 399 -4.02 -15.09 16.71
CA GLU A 399 -3.12 -15.95 15.95
C GLU A 399 -3.00 -15.56 14.47
N GLU A 400 -3.97 -14.84 13.93
CA GLU A 400 -4.10 -14.52 12.50
C GLU A 400 -3.94 -13.01 12.17
N VAL A 401 -3.56 -12.17 13.15
CA VAL A 401 -3.41 -10.71 12.94
C VAL A 401 -2.46 -10.38 11.78
N GLY A 402 -1.38 -11.13 11.62
CA GLY A 402 -0.45 -10.94 10.50
C GLY A 402 -1.10 -11.21 9.14
N THR A 403 -1.88 -12.30 9.03
CA THR A 403 -2.64 -12.65 7.82
C THR A 403 -3.72 -11.60 7.54
N ALA A 404 -4.42 -11.16 8.57
CA ALA A 404 -5.46 -10.13 8.48
C ALA A 404 -4.89 -8.78 8.00
N ALA A 405 -3.73 -8.38 8.50
CA ALA A 405 -3.03 -7.18 8.03
C ALA A 405 -2.59 -7.31 6.56
N GLY A 406 -2.16 -8.49 6.14
CA GLY A 406 -1.85 -8.79 4.74
C GLY A 406 -3.06 -8.64 3.83
N LEU A 407 -4.23 -9.16 4.23
CA LEU A 407 -5.49 -9.02 3.49
C LEU A 407 -5.97 -7.58 3.42
N LEU A 408 -5.74 -6.78 4.46
CA LEU A 408 -6.03 -5.34 4.43
C LEU A 408 -5.21 -4.65 3.32
N ARG A 409 -3.93 -4.96 3.19
CA ARG A 409 -3.10 -4.44 2.08
C ARG A 409 -3.60 -4.93 0.71
N THR A 410 -4.03 -6.18 0.62
CA THR A 410 -4.64 -6.72 -0.60
C THR A 410 -5.89 -5.93 -0.99
N SER A 411 -6.79 -5.61 -0.05
CA SER A 411 -7.98 -4.80 -0.32
C SER A 411 -7.63 -3.38 -0.79
N GLN A 412 -6.57 -2.78 -0.27
CA GLN A 412 -6.02 -1.51 -0.76
C GLN A 412 -5.61 -1.61 -2.24
N TYR A 413 -4.87 -2.66 -2.60
CA TYR A 413 -4.40 -2.85 -3.97
C TYR A 413 -5.55 -3.14 -4.94
N VAL A 414 -6.55 -3.91 -4.52
CA VAL A 414 -7.80 -4.10 -5.28
C VAL A 414 -8.48 -2.75 -5.53
N GLY A 415 -8.58 -1.89 -4.51
CA GLY A 415 -9.09 -0.53 -4.67
C GLY A 415 -8.32 0.28 -5.73
N ALA A 416 -6.99 0.19 -5.77
CA ALA A 416 -6.16 0.86 -6.79
C ALA A 416 -6.39 0.31 -8.21
N ILE A 417 -6.56 -1.01 -8.34
CA ILE A 417 -6.84 -1.67 -9.63
C ILE A 417 -8.20 -1.23 -10.16
N VAL A 418 -9.23 -1.25 -9.30
CA VAL A 418 -10.58 -0.78 -9.66
C VAL A 418 -10.56 0.70 -10.04
N ALA A 419 -9.80 1.54 -9.30
CA ALA A 419 -9.62 2.96 -9.64
C ALA A 419 -9.02 3.14 -11.03
N SER A 420 -7.95 2.40 -11.37
CA SER A 420 -7.32 2.51 -12.68
C SER A 420 -8.25 2.09 -13.82
N SER A 421 -9.05 1.05 -13.60
CA SER A 421 -10.06 0.59 -14.57
C SER A 421 -11.19 1.60 -14.74
N LEU A 422 -11.68 2.17 -13.64
CA LEU A 422 -12.73 3.21 -13.65
C LEU A 422 -12.25 4.46 -14.37
N LEU A 423 -11.02 4.91 -14.15
CA LEU A 423 -10.42 6.04 -14.86
C LEU A 423 -10.30 5.77 -16.35
N GLY A 424 -9.89 4.57 -16.74
CA GLY A 424 -9.84 4.15 -18.14
C GLY A 424 -11.21 4.23 -18.82
N LEU A 425 -12.28 3.84 -18.11
CA LEU A 425 -13.65 3.91 -18.58
C LEU A 425 -14.16 5.36 -18.73
N LEU A 426 -13.95 6.19 -17.68
CA LEU A 426 -14.53 7.52 -17.61
C LEU A 426 -13.77 8.57 -18.43
N PHE A 427 -12.46 8.43 -18.56
CA PHE A 427 -11.61 9.38 -19.27
C PHE A 427 -11.38 9.03 -20.75
N GLY A 428 -11.57 7.77 -21.12
CA GLY A 428 -11.40 7.31 -22.49
C GLY A 428 -9.98 7.58 -23.03
N LYS A 429 -9.88 8.39 -24.10
CA LYS A 429 -8.58 8.77 -24.67
C LYS A 429 -7.90 9.90 -23.89
N HIS A 430 -8.69 10.88 -23.44
CA HIS A 430 -8.16 12.05 -22.72
C HIS A 430 -9.11 12.45 -21.58
N PRO A 431 -8.59 12.78 -20.38
CA PRO A 431 -9.39 13.34 -19.31
C PRO A 431 -10.06 14.67 -19.72
N THR A 432 -11.37 14.77 -19.51
CA THR A 432 -12.19 15.95 -19.76
C THR A 432 -12.90 16.40 -18.50
N ASP A 433 -13.45 17.62 -18.47
CA ASP A 433 -14.28 18.11 -17.36
C ASP A 433 -15.49 17.21 -17.12
N HIS A 434 -16.13 16.75 -18.20
CA HIS A 434 -17.27 15.81 -18.11
C HIS A 434 -16.85 14.47 -17.44
N GLY A 435 -15.72 13.91 -17.86
CA GLY A 435 -15.17 12.69 -17.23
C GLY A 435 -14.83 12.91 -15.75
N MET A 436 -14.27 14.09 -15.40
CA MET A 436 -13.96 14.43 -14.01
C MET A 436 -15.22 14.62 -13.15
N HIS A 437 -16.28 15.26 -13.69
CA HIS A 437 -17.56 15.39 -13.00
C HIS A 437 -18.24 14.04 -12.82
N THR A 438 -18.21 13.17 -13.83
CA THR A 438 -18.74 11.80 -13.71
C THR A 438 -18.00 11.02 -12.63
N LEU A 439 -16.68 11.11 -12.58
CA LEU A 439 -15.88 10.53 -11.51
C LEU A 439 -16.28 11.08 -10.13
N ALA A 440 -16.47 12.39 -10.02
CA ALA A 440 -16.89 13.03 -8.77
C ALA A 440 -18.25 12.51 -8.30
N TRP A 441 -19.23 12.37 -9.19
CA TRP A 441 -20.54 11.79 -8.85
C TRP A 441 -20.44 10.31 -8.42
N VAL A 442 -19.61 9.50 -9.07
CA VAL A 442 -19.34 8.13 -8.65
C VAL A 442 -18.76 8.12 -7.22
N MET A 443 -17.82 9.04 -6.92
CA MET A 443 -17.26 9.16 -5.58
C MET A 443 -18.29 9.65 -4.55
N VAL A 444 -19.21 10.54 -4.90
CA VAL A 444 -20.32 10.98 -4.04
C VAL A 444 -21.22 9.80 -3.69
N VAL A 445 -21.65 9.01 -4.68
CA VAL A 445 -22.50 7.82 -4.44
C VAL A 445 -21.77 6.79 -3.58
N LEU A 446 -20.51 6.51 -3.87
CA LEU A 446 -19.70 5.56 -3.10
C LEU A 446 -19.49 6.04 -1.66
N SER A 447 -19.22 7.34 -1.47
CA SER A 447 -19.06 7.93 -0.14
C SER A 447 -20.36 7.88 0.67
N ALA A 448 -21.51 8.17 0.04
CA ALA A 448 -22.81 8.06 0.69
C ALA A 448 -23.10 6.62 1.14
N ALA A 449 -22.83 5.64 0.27
CA ALA A 449 -22.95 4.22 0.62
C ALA A 449 -22.00 3.83 1.79
N LEU A 450 -20.77 4.34 1.79
CA LEU A 450 -19.81 4.12 2.88
C LEU A 450 -20.26 4.75 4.20
N VAL A 451 -20.86 5.95 4.17
CA VAL A 451 -21.45 6.59 5.37
C VAL A 451 -22.54 5.69 5.94
N ILE A 452 -23.50 5.27 5.10
CA ILE A 452 -24.62 4.40 5.53
C ILE A 452 -24.06 3.09 6.11
N ALA A 453 -23.13 2.42 5.41
CA ALA A 453 -22.53 1.18 5.86
C ALA A 453 -21.76 1.35 7.19
N THR A 454 -21.03 2.46 7.36
CA THR A 454 -20.25 2.72 8.59
C THR A 454 -21.15 3.06 9.78
N VAL A 455 -22.22 3.83 9.57
CA VAL A 455 -23.19 4.16 10.61
C VAL A 455 -23.97 2.91 11.05
N ALA A 456 -24.35 2.05 10.09
CA ALA A 456 -25.05 0.79 10.34
C ALA A 456 -24.16 -0.27 11.02
N ASP A 457 -22.84 -0.17 10.89
CA ASP A 457 -21.90 -1.12 11.47
C ASP A 457 -21.76 -0.92 12.98
N ARG A 458 -22.54 -1.69 13.74
CA ARG A 458 -22.54 -1.69 15.20
C ARG A 458 -21.43 -2.56 15.82
N THR A 459 -20.65 -3.26 15.00
CA THR A 459 -19.55 -4.12 15.47
C THR A 459 -18.26 -3.35 15.77
N LEU A 460 -18.20 -2.08 15.35
CA LEU A 460 -17.06 -1.20 15.58
C LEU A 460 -17.06 -0.69 17.04
N PRO A 461 -15.92 -0.81 17.76
CA PRO A 461 -15.80 -0.31 19.12
C PRO A 461 -16.01 1.22 19.20
N CYS A 462 -16.90 1.65 20.08
CA CYS A 462 -17.13 3.09 20.36
C CYS A 462 -16.17 3.63 21.43
N GLU A 463 -15.68 2.77 22.33
CA GLU A 463 -14.78 3.13 23.42
C GLU A 463 -13.33 2.74 23.13
N ALA A 464 -12.41 3.38 23.84
CA ALA A 464 -11.00 3.06 23.79
C ALA A 464 -10.79 1.59 24.17
N LEU A 465 -10.01 0.89 23.35
CA LEU A 465 -9.44 -0.37 23.79
C LEU A 465 -8.73 -0.15 25.13
N PRO A 466 -9.01 -0.97 26.18
CA PRO A 466 -8.23 -0.93 27.38
C PRO A 466 -6.75 -1.04 26.98
N ARG A 467 -5.91 -0.10 27.40
CA ARG A 467 -4.48 -0.35 27.42
C ARG A 467 -4.32 -1.63 28.22
N GLU A 468 -3.82 -2.73 27.62
CA GLU A 468 -3.41 -3.87 28.40
C GLU A 468 -2.62 -3.36 29.59
N ALA A 469 -3.16 -3.54 30.78
CA ALA A 469 -2.40 -3.37 32.00
C ALA A 469 -1.18 -4.30 31.86
N PRO A 470 0.04 -3.84 32.23
CA PRO A 470 1.18 -4.73 32.23
C PRO A 470 0.78 -5.98 33.00
N GLN A 471 0.87 -7.15 32.34
CA GLN A 471 0.56 -8.42 33.01
C GLN A 471 1.39 -8.44 34.29
N PRO A 472 0.77 -8.65 35.46
CA PRO A 472 1.54 -8.77 36.68
C PRO A 472 2.56 -9.87 36.45
N ALA A 473 3.81 -9.57 36.74
CA ALA A 473 4.89 -10.55 36.70
C ALA A 473 4.37 -11.80 37.39
N VAL A 474 4.30 -12.93 36.66
CA VAL A 474 3.90 -14.21 37.22
C VAL A 474 4.84 -14.45 38.41
N GLY A 475 4.26 -14.32 39.58
CA GLY A 475 4.99 -14.38 40.84
C GLY A 475 5.77 -15.66 40.94
N ALA A 476 7.01 -15.51 41.28
CA ALA A 476 7.76 -16.56 41.92
C ALA A 476 6.94 -17.00 43.15
N SER A 477 6.21 -18.11 43.02
CA SER A 477 5.71 -18.84 44.18
C SER A 477 6.76 -19.90 44.53
N THR A 478 7.44 -19.64 45.61
CA THR A 478 8.12 -20.55 46.59
C THR A 478 8.38 -21.98 46.14
#